data_1a67a77584faba73815b4f4419a7f0b4
#
_entry.id   1a67a77584faba73815b4f4419a7f0b4
#
_cell.length_a   1.000
_cell.length_b   1.000
_cell.length_c   1.000
_cell.angle_alpha   90.00
_cell.angle_beta   90.00
_cell.angle_gamma   90.00
#
_symmetry.space_group_name_H-M   'P 1'
#
loop_
_entity.id
_entity.type
_entity.pdbx_description
1 polymer ?
#
loop_
_entity_poly.entity_id
_entity_poly.type
_entity_poly.pdbx_seq_one_letter_code
_entity_poly.pdbx_strand_id
1 'polypeptide(L)'
;MLIADLHIHSKYSRATSHDCEPEMLDLWARRKGIGLVGTGDFTHPAWRAELLDKLQPAEDGLYTLRESLRLADKTAGKYDAPRFVVTGEISSIYKKNGKTRKVHNLILLPGLEAAERLSQKLEAIGNIHSDGRPILGLDSRDLLEITLDTCPEAVFIPAHIWTPHFSLFGAFSGFDAIEECFEDLTPYIHALETGLSSDPPMNWRISALDGYALISNSDAHSPAKLGREANLLDIEPSYAGLSDALQGRSPAALTGTLEFFPEEGKYHWDGHRACGLCLEPGETEACGGRCPVCGKKITIGVQHRVEQLADRPEGFSLPGARPFESLVPLPDVIAASTGLSASGLKVAARYQALLEKLGPEFYILRQAPLEDIRRAAGPCVEEGIRRLRCGQVSRTPGFDGQYGTVQLLSPDEIESLNGQISFFSSDAPHPEASARRPRKTDAPQKSSGAKSSAPVQTAHSKLNPEQQKAVCAVEPAVAVIAGPGTGKTKTLVSRAVHLLCEKQVSPRQLTAVTFTNKAAREMRERLTAELDKDRTIGDLTIGTFHSICLSLLRETGKAVTLLSQEDAQAVAADVLRQAEAKLPPAKLVQAVSRQKNGLPVPENVNAAFCESYVARCRELDVLDFDDLDRKSVVKGK
;
A
#
# COMPACT_ATOMS: atom_id res chain seq x y z
N MET A 1 -19.84 22.97 -1.00
CA MET A 1 -18.97 22.05 -0.23
C MET A 1 -17.97 21.44 -1.17
N LEU A 2 -16.69 21.63 -0.92
CA LEU A 2 -15.55 21.23 -1.74
C LEU A 2 -14.86 20.03 -1.09
N ILE A 3 -14.52 18.99 -1.85
CA ILE A 3 -13.70 17.87 -1.37
C ILE A 3 -12.24 18.17 -1.76
N ALA A 4 -11.33 18.10 -0.79
CA ALA A 4 -9.92 18.44 -0.97
C ALA A 4 -9.01 17.31 -0.53
N ASP A 5 -8.04 16.94 -1.38
CA ASP A 5 -6.94 16.01 -1.09
C ASP A 5 -5.62 16.76 -1.32
N LEU A 6 -4.95 17.10 -0.22
CA LEU A 6 -3.85 18.06 -0.22
C LEU A 6 -2.46 17.41 -0.15
N HIS A 7 -2.40 16.10 0.14
CA HIS A 7 -1.16 15.34 0.28
C HIS A 7 -1.11 14.21 -0.73
N ILE A 8 -0.36 14.45 -1.78
CA ILE A 8 -0.13 13.51 -2.88
C ILE A 8 1.33 13.56 -3.31
N HIS A 9 1.75 12.62 -4.16
CA HIS A 9 3.08 12.58 -4.75
C HIS A 9 3.05 12.60 -6.27
N SER A 10 4.06 13.24 -6.85
CA SER A 10 4.29 13.28 -8.30
C SER A 10 5.08 12.06 -8.78
N LYS A 11 5.17 11.90 -10.09
CA LYS A 11 6.01 10.87 -10.73
C LYS A 11 7.51 10.96 -10.40
N TYR A 12 7.96 12.03 -9.75
CA TYR A 12 9.35 12.23 -9.33
C TYR A 12 9.62 11.68 -7.92
N SER A 13 8.60 11.32 -7.16
CA SER A 13 8.76 10.66 -5.86
C SER A 13 8.98 9.15 -6.00
N ARG A 14 9.80 8.60 -5.09
CA ARG A 14 10.07 7.15 -5.04
C ARG A 14 8.81 6.35 -4.79
N ALA A 15 8.74 5.20 -5.45
CA ALA A 15 7.62 4.27 -5.37
C ALA A 15 6.27 4.84 -5.85
N THR A 16 6.29 5.93 -6.59
CA THR A 16 5.12 6.59 -7.17
C THR A 16 4.97 6.20 -8.65
N SER A 17 3.73 6.10 -9.11
CA SER A 17 3.40 5.81 -10.51
C SER A 17 3.91 6.92 -11.44
N HIS A 18 4.42 6.55 -12.60
CA HIS A 18 4.75 7.50 -13.65
C HIS A 18 3.53 8.28 -14.17
N ASP A 19 2.32 7.77 -13.92
CA ASP A 19 1.06 8.45 -14.27
C ASP A 19 0.70 9.60 -13.29
N CYS A 20 1.46 9.80 -12.20
CA CYS A 20 1.25 10.94 -11.30
C CYS A 20 1.75 12.24 -11.96
N GLU A 21 1.02 12.66 -12.99
CA GLU A 21 1.22 13.90 -13.73
C GLU A 21 -0.08 14.73 -13.78
N PRO A 22 -0.02 16.05 -14.03
CA PRO A 22 -1.17 16.95 -13.87
C PRO A 22 -2.42 16.52 -14.66
N GLU A 23 -2.26 15.96 -15.86
CA GLU A 23 -3.36 15.51 -16.71
C GLU A 23 -4.13 14.34 -16.09
N MET A 24 -3.39 13.38 -15.53
CA MET A 24 -3.99 12.21 -14.89
C MET A 24 -4.57 12.54 -13.52
N LEU A 25 -3.94 13.46 -12.79
CA LEU A 25 -4.47 13.96 -11.51
C LEU A 25 -5.80 14.71 -11.74
N ASP A 26 -5.89 15.59 -12.75
CA ASP A 26 -7.12 16.25 -13.17
C ASP A 26 -8.22 15.24 -13.53
N LEU A 27 -7.88 14.23 -14.34
CA LEU A 27 -8.83 13.20 -14.76
C LEU A 27 -9.40 12.43 -13.56
N TRP A 28 -8.52 11.96 -12.66
CA TRP A 28 -8.94 11.17 -11.52
C TRP A 28 -9.68 12.01 -10.46
N ALA A 29 -9.30 13.27 -10.27
CA ALA A 29 -10.04 14.19 -9.42
C ALA A 29 -11.49 14.35 -9.90
N ARG A 30 -11.70 14.56 -11.22
CA ARG A 30 -13.05 14.62 -11.81
C ARG A 30 -13.82 13.32 -11.65
N ARG A 31 -13.19 12.16 -11.88
CA ARG A 31 -13.81 10.83 -11.67
C ARG A 31 -14.26 10.62 -10.24
N LYS A 32 -13.50 11.13 -9.30
CA LYS A 32 -13.78 10.98 -7.87
C LYS A 32 -14.68 12.06 -7.29
N GLY A 33 -14.76 13.22 -7.95
CA GLY A 33 -15.51 14.38 -7.45
C GLY A 33 -14.69 15.21 -6.46
N ILE A 34 -13.37 15.23 -6.60
CA ILE A 34 -12.46 16.07 -5.82
C ILE A 34 -12.34 17.42 -6.52
N GLY A 35 -12.60 18.49 -5.79
CA GLY A 35 -12.57 19.84 -6.33
C GLY A 35 -11.25 20.56 -6.09
N LEU A 36 -10.43 20.13 -5.10
CA LEU A 36 -9.14 20.72 -4.80
C LEU A 36 -8.09 19.63 -4.56
N VAL A 37 -6.97 19.70 -5.29
CA VAL A 37 -5.89 18.72 -5.23
C VAL A 37 -4.58 19.42 -4.92
N GLY A 38 -3.79 18.89 -4.00
CA GLY A 38 -2.41 19.29 -3.81
C GLY A 38 -1.57 18.93 -5.04
N THR A 39 -0.57 19.76 -5.39
CA THR A 39 0.35 19.42 -6.49
C THR A 39 1.32 18.31 -6.09
N GLY A 40 1.61 18.18 -4.80
CA GLY A 40 2.74 17.38 -4.32
C GLY A 40 4.10 17.93 -4.74
N ASP A 41 5.13 17.50 -4.08
CA ASP A 41 6.55 17.53 -4.51
C ASP A 41 7.07 18.87 -5.05
N PHE A 42 6.56 20.00 -4.55
CA PHE A 42 6.92 21.33 -5.06
C PHE A 42 8.44 21.61 -5.03
N THR A 43 9.20 20.91 -4.20
CA THR A 43 10.65 21.11 -4.09
C THR A 43 11.42 20.62 -5.31
N HIS A 44 10.90 19.62 -6.05
CA HIS A 44 11.60 19.01 -7.17
C HIS A 44 11.62 19.93 -8.39
N PRO A 45 12.81 20.35 -8.91
CA PRO A 45 12.90 21.38 -9.97
C PRO A 45 12.17 21.00 -11.26
N ALA A 46 12.31 19.75 -11.70
CA ALA A 46 11.65 19.30 -12.93
C ALA A 46 10.13 19.26 -12.77
N TRP A 47 9.63 18.93 -11.56
CA TRP A 47 8.19 18.98 -11.31
C TRP A 47 7.65 20.40 -11.32
N ARG A 48 8.32 21.37 -10.67
CA ARG A 48 7.93 22.79 -10.74
C ARG A 48 7.89 23.30 -12.17
N ALA A 49 8.90 22.96 -12.99
CA ALA A 49 8.92 23.33 -14.40
C ALA A 49 7.71 22.78 -15.17
N GLU A 50 7.33 21.52 -14.89
CA GLU A 50 6.16 20.89 -15.49
C GLU A 50 4.85 21.54 -15.01
N LEU A 51 4.72 21.88 -13.72
CA LEU A 51 3.57 22.62 -13.20
C LEU A 51 3.42 23.99 -13.85
N LEU A 52 4.50 24.75 -14.02
CA LEU A 52 4.51 26.04 -14.70
C LEU A 52 4.09 25.93 -16.17
N ASP A 53 4.50 24.88 -16.87
CA ASP A 53 4.14 24.64 -18.26
C ASP A 53 2.68 24.22 -18.42
N LYS A 54 2.19 23.32 -17.56
CA LYS A 54 0.90 22.65 -17.72
C LYS A 54 -0.27 23.33 -17.00
N LEU A 55 -0.01 23.99 -15.90
CA LEU A 55 -1.04 24.70 -15.13
C LEU A 55 -1.15 26.17 -15.55
N GLN A 56 -2.30 26.74 -15.27
CA GLN A 56 -2.55 28.19 -15.41
C GLN A 56 -3.23 28.70 -14.14
N PRO A 57 -3.01 29.97 -13.76
CA PRO A 57 -3.72 30.58 -12.63
C PRO A 57 -5.24 30.49 -12.80
N ALA A 58 -5.92 30.23 -11.69
CA ALA A 58 -7.36 30.24 -11.59
C ALA A 58 -7.79 31.32 -10.57
N GLU A 59 -8.35 30.92 -9.42
CA GLU A 59 -8.60 31.85 -8.31
C GLU A 59 -7.29 32.14 -7.56
N ASP A 60 -7.31 33.12 -6.66
CA ASP A 60 -6.12 33.57 -5.94
C ASP A 60 -5.40 32.41 -5.22
N GLY A 61 -4.13 32.20 -5.58
CA GLY A 61 -3.27 31.15 -5.05
C GLY A 61 -3.60 29.73 -5.55
N LEU A 62 -4.57 29.57 -6.44
CA LEU A 62 -4.98 28.30 -7.03
C LEU A 62 -4.68 28.25 -8.54
N TYR A 63 -4.57 27.03 -9.05
CA TYR A 63 -4.27 26.75 -10.45
C TYR A 63 -5.30 25.77 -11.02
N THR A 64 -5.39 25.72 -12.34
CA THR A 64 -6.13 24.68 -13.07
C THR A 64 -5.31 24.16 -14.23
N LEU A 65 -5.54 22.92 -14.65
CA LEU A 65 -4.88 22.37 -15.84
C LEU A 65 -5.33 23.15 -17.09
N ARG A 66 -4.38 23.47 -17.98
CA ARG A 66 -4.70 24.08 -19.27
C ARG A 66 -5.71 23.22 -20.03
N GLU A 67 -6.74 23.83 -20.59
CA GLU A 67 -7.83 23.12 -21.26
C GLU A 67 -7.34 22.22 -22.40
N SER A 68 -6.32 22.65 -23.13
CA SER A 68 -5.71 21.89 -24.23
C SER A 68 -5.05 20.57 -23.78
N LEU A 69 -4.71 20.42 -22.49
CA LEU A 69 -4.10 19.22 -21.92
C LEU A 69 -5.10 18.32 -21.20
N ARG A 70 -6.34 18.79 -21.05
CA ARG A 70 -7.37 18.04 -20.31
C ARG A 70 -7.79 16.79 -21.07
N LEU A 71 -7.66 15.66 -20.42
CA LEU A 71 -8.04 14.36 -21.00
C LEU A 71 -9.57 14.24 -21.09
N ALA A 72 -10.05 13.93 -22.30
CA ALA A 72 -11.46 13.65 -22.54
C ALA A 72 -11.80 12.24 -22.01
N ASP A 73 -12.81 12.16 -21.15
CA ASP A 73 -13.28 10.90 -20.57
C ASP A 73 -14.78 10.96 -20.32
N LYS A 74 -15.50 9.90 -20.70
CA LYS A 74 -16.97 9.81 -20.54
C LYS A 74 -17.39 9.77 -19.08
N THR A 75 -16.52 9.28 -18.19
CA THR A 75 -16.79 9.16 -16.76
C THR A 75 -16.53 10.46 -16.01
N ALA A 76 -15.81 11.41 -16.64
CA ALA A 76 -15.37 12.66 -16.01
C ALA A 76 -15.90 13.93 -16.70
N GLY A 77 -16.60 13.81 -17.83
CA GLY A 77 -16.95 14.95 -18.70
C GLY A 77 -18.03 15.90 -18.21
N LYS A 78 -18.70 15.65 -17.09
CA LYS A 78 -19.82 16.44 -16.57
C LYS A 78 -19.48 17.30 -15.36
N TYR A 79 -18.25 17.24 -14.87
CA TYR A 79 -17.85 17.88 -13.62
C TYR A 79 -16.87 19.00 -13.86
N ASP A 80 -16.91 20.02 -12.99
CA ASP A 80 -16.02 21.15 -13.03
C ASP A 80 -14.55 20.71 -12.91
N ALA A 81 -13.68 21.46 -13.53
CA ALA A 81 -12.25 21.22 -13.43
C ALA A 81 -11.77 21.41 -11.99
N PRO A 82 -10.99 20.45 -11.45
CA PRO A 82 -10.42 20.62 -10.14
C PRO A 82 -9.46 21.81 -10.10
N ARG A 83 -9.26 22.35 -8.92
CA ARG A 83 -8.20 23.28 -8.63
C ARG A 83 -7.00 22.56 -8.06
N PHE A 84 -5.82 23.12 -8.32
CA PHE A 84 -4.57 22.68 -7.75
C PHE A 84 -4.04 23.74 -6.80
N VAL A 85 -3.58 23.34 -5.63
CA VAL A 85 -2.84 24.16 -4.66
C VAL A 85 -1.42 23.63 -4.53
N VAL A 86 -0.45 24.51 -4.39
CA VAL A 86 0.96 24.10 -4.31
C VAL A 86 1.23 23.46 -2.95
N THR A 87 1.60 22.18 -2.97
CA THR A 87 1.91 21.39 -1.78
C THR A 87 3.16 20.56 -1.97
N GLY A 88 3.72 20.06 -0.88
CA GLY A 88 4.80 19.07 -0.93
C GLY A 88 5.18 18.59 0.45
N GLU A 89 5.58 17.32 0.53
CA GLU A 89 6.05 16.67 1.74
C GLU A 89 7.59 16.74 1.82
N ILE A 90 8.10 17.01 3.02
CA ILE A 90 9.53 17.02 3.31
C ILE A 90 9.82 16.05 4.44
N SER A 91 10.80 15.17 4.22
CA SER A 91 11.27 14.20 5.21
C SER A 91 12.43 14.77 6.01
N SER A 92 12.20 15.05 7.29
CA SER A 92 13.21 15.50 8.25
C SER A 92 13.84 14.29 8.97
N ILE A 93 15.16 14.09 8.87
CA ILE A 93 15.90 13.04 9.59
C ILE A 93 17.06 13.68 10.33
N TYR A 94 16.98 13.70 11.65
CA TYR A 94 17.94 14.40 12.49
C TYR A 94 18.13 13.72 13.85
N LYS A 95 19.08 14.20 14.65
CA LYS A 95 19.29 13.75 16.03
C LYS A 95 18.77 14.80 17.01
N LYS A 96 17.86 14.40 17.90
CA LYS A 96 17.33 15.24 18.98
C LYS A 96 17.13 14.40 20.24
N ASN A 97 17.54 14.92 21.40
CA ASN A 97 17.44 14.23 22.68
C ASN A 97 18.05 12.81 22.67
N GLY A 98 19.21 12.64 22.02
CA GLY A 98 19.94 11.38 21.97
C GLY A 98 19.33 10.30 21.06
N LYS A 99 18.19 10.58 20.39
CA LYS A 99 17.50 9.67 19.48
C LYS A 99 17.56 10.18 18.04
N THR A 100 17.53 9.28 17.07
CA THR A 100 17.29 9.65 15.67
C THR A 100 15.80 9.86 15.48
N ARG A 101 15.43 11.08 15.12
CA ARG A 101 14.05 11.47 14.81
C ARG A 101 13.83 11.45 13.31
N LYS A 102 12.63 11.05 12.91
CA LYS A 102 12.20 11.01 11.51
C LYS A 102 10.76 11.47 11.45
N VAL A 103 10.55 12.63 10.87
CA VAL A 103 9.23 13.27 10.76
C VAL A 103 8.99 13.72 9.35
N HIS A 104 7.81 13.48 8.84
CA HIS A 104 7.33 14.05 7.58
C HIS A 104 6.48 15.28 7.86
N ASN A 105 6.66 16.31 7.05
CA ASN A 105 5.95 17.56 7.16
C ASN A 105 5.40 17.97 5.80
N LEU A 106 4.10 18.21 5.74
CA LEU A 106 3.40 18.73 4.58
C LEU A 106 3.41 20.26 4.63
N ILE A 107 3.76 20.90 3.54
CA ILE A 107 3.78 22.35 3.40
C ILE A 107 2.88 22.76 2.23
N LEU A 108 1.99 23.73 2.50
CA LEU A 108 1.14 24.36 1.50
C LEU A 108 1.63 25.79 1.27
N LEU A 109 1.65 26.23 0.01
CA LEU A 109 2.17 27.54 -0.39
C LEU A 109 1.18 28.28 -1.27
N PRO A 110 1.14 29.63 -1.20
CA PRO A 110 0.19 30.46 -1.95
C PRO A 110 0.48 30.53 -3.46
N GLY A 111 1.54 29.88 -3.93
CA GLY A 111 1.84 29.82 -5.36
C GLY A 111 3.23 29.30 -5.67
N LEU A 112 3.48 29.11 -6.97
CA LEU A 112 4.72 28.53 -7.50
C LEU A 112 5.95 29.45 -7.26
N GLU A 113 5.76 30.77 -7.14
CA GLU A 113 6.85 31.69 -6.80
C GLU A 113 7.33 31.48 -5.35
N ALA A 114 6.41 31.28 -4.41
CA ALA A 114 6.76 30.94 -3.03
C ALA A 114 7.46 29.59 -2.96
N ALA A 115 7.00 28.62 -3.74
CA ALA A 115 7.62 27.30 -3.87
C ALA A 115 9.07 27.39 -4.40
N GLU A 116 9.31 28.23 -5.39
CA GLU A 116 10.66 28.45 -5.94
C GLU A 116 11.59 29.04 -4.87
N ARG A 117 11.15 30.12 -4.17
CA ARG A 117 11.96 30.74 -3.10
C ARG A 117 12.31 29.78 -1.96
N LEU A 118 11.31 28.99 -1.50
CA LEU A 118 11.55 28.01 -0.43
C LEU A 118 12.48 26.88 -0.91
N SER A 119 12.27 26.40 -2.13
CA SER A 119 13.11 25.34 -2.72
C SER A 119 14.58 25.77 -2.84
N GLN A 120 14.86 27.01 -3.23
CA GLN A 120 16.23 27.53 -3.29
C GLN A 120 16.92 27.53 -1.92
N LYS A 121 16.21 27.87 -0.84
CA LYS A 121 16.74 27.77 0.53
C LYS A 121 17.01 26.32 0.94
N LEU A 122 16.10 25.40 0.62
CA LEU A 122 16.23 23.98 0.96
C LEU A 122 17.34 23.30 0.13
N GLU A 123 17.54 23.69 -1.12
CA GLU A 123 18.63 23.21 -1.98
C GLU A 123 20.01 23.53 -1.41
N ALA A 124 20.16 24.69 -0.76
CA ALA A 124 21.41 25.06 -0.07
C ALA A 124 21.70 24.16 1.15
N ILE A 125 20.70 23.46 1.68
CA ILE A 125 20.81 22.58 2.85
C ILE A 125 20.99 21.13 2.44
N GLY A 126 20.30 20.68 1.36
CA GLY A 126 20.33 19.30 0.92
C GLY A 126 19.86 19.05 -0.50
N ASN A 127 19.91 17.80 -0.90
CA ASN A 127 19.55 17.41 -2.27
C ASN A 127 18.02 17.32 -2.44
N ILE A 128 17.47 18.18 -3.30
CA ILE A 128 16.06 18.22 -3.68
C ILE A 128 15.79 17.69 -5.11
N HIS A 129 16.81 17.16 -5.80
CA HIS A 129 16.71 16.72 -7.20
C HIS A 129 16.49 15.21 -7.36
N SER A 130 16.73 14.42 -6.32
CA SER A 130 16.76 12.96 -6.42
C SER A 130 15.43 12.28 -6.05
N ASP A 131 14.52 13.03 -5.42
CA ASP A 131 13.22 12.53 -4.94
C ASP A 131 12.26 13.71 -4.85
N GLY A 132 11.01 13.54 -5.27
CA GLY A 132 9.95 14.54 -5.11
C GLY A 132 9.74 14.91 -3.64
N ARG A 133 9.87 13.93 -2.75
CA ARG A 133 9.90 14.10 -1.31
C ARG A 133 11.36 14.08 -0.81
N PRO A 134 12.04 15.22 -0.70
CA PRO A 134 13.44 15.24 -0.32
C PRO A 134 13.64 14.81 1.14
N ILE A 135 14.71 14.08 1.37
CA ILE A 135 15.17 13.73 2.72
C ILE A 135 16.24 14.74 3.11
N LEU A 136 15.93 15.55 4.10
CA LEU A 136 16.84 16.58 4.60
C LEU A 136 17.34 16.22 6.02
N GLY A 137 18.63 16.47 6.27
CA GLY A 137 19.23 16.35 7.60
C GLY A 137 18.88 17.54 8.50
N LEU A 138 17.65 18.04 8.41
CA LEU A 138 17.16 19.26 9.02
C LEU A 138 16.13 18.94 10.12
N ASP A 139 16.21 19.62 11.27
CA ASP A 139 15.20 19.55 12.33
C ASP A 139 13.86 20.08 11.81
N SER A 140 12.75 19.45 12.21
CA SER A 140 11.40 19.90 11.80
C SER A 140 11.08 21.30 12.31
N ARG A 141 11.59 21.69 13.48
CA ARG A 141 11.49 23.05 14.01
C ARG A 141 12.20 24.06 13.10
N ASP A 142 13.43 23.74 12.69
CA ASP A 142 14.20 24.61 11.79
C ASP A 142 13.60 24.67 10.39
N LEU A 143 13.02 23.55 9.90
CA LEU A 143 12.27 23.54 8.65
C LEU A 143 11.05 24.46 8.71
N LEU A 144 10.32 24.45 9.82
CA LEU A 144 9.19 25.35 10.05
C LEU A 144 9.66 26.82 10.07
N GLU A 145 10.76 27.15 10.78
CA GLU A 145 11.33 28.49 10.82
C GLU A 145 11.70 29.00 9.42
N ILE A 146 12.45 28.20 8.64
CA ILE A 146 12.82 28.54 7.27
C ILE A 146 11.59 28.75 6.39
N THR A 147 10.55 27.93 6.60
CA THR A 147 9.30 28.03 5.83
C THR A 147 8.59 29.36 6.11
N LEU A 148 8.40 29.70 7.39
CA LEU A 148 7.75 30.96 7.79
C LEU A 148 8.54 32.20 7.43
N ASP A 149 9.88 32.16 7.56
CA ASP A 149 10.77 33.24 7.12
C ASP A 149 10.75 33.48 5.61
N THR A 150 10.44 32.43 4.84
CA THR A 150 10.38 32.53 3.38
C THR A 150 9.00 32.94 2.89
N CYS A 151 7.97 32.42 3.53
CA CYS A 151 6.57 32.61 3.19
C CYS A 151 5.72 32.57 4.46
N PRO A 152 5.43 33.72 5.09
CA PRO A 152 4.60 33.78 6.29
C PRO A 152 3.18 33.25 6.12
N GLU A 153 2.68 33.22 4.88
CA GLU A 153 1.36 32.69 4.53
C GLU A 153 1.35 31.17 4.36
N ALA A 154 2.50 30.51 4.47
CA ALA A 154 2.57 29.04 4.35
C ALA A 154 1.76 28.36 5.45
N VAL A 155 1.15 27.23 5.11
CA VAL A 155 0.54 26.32 6.08
C VAL A 155 1.46 25.12 6.26
N PHE A 156 1.86 24.85 7.50
CA PHE A 156 2.77 23.77 7.86
C PHE A 156 2.05 22.75 8.71
N ILE A 157 2.09 21.48 8.29
CA ILE A 157 1.29 20.39 8.87
C ILE A 157 2.18 19.16 9.07
N PRO A 158 2.34 18.67 10.30
CA PRO A 158 2.93 17.35 10.52
C PRO A 158 2.08 16.28 9.81
N ALA A 159 2.72 15.50 8.92
CA ALA A 159 2.05 14.53 8.06
C ALA A 159 1.83 13.20 8.79
N HIS A 160 0.70 12.52 8.51
CA HIS A 160 0.34 11.16 8.98
C HIS A 160 0.94 10.82 10.35
N ILE A 161 0.55 11.58 11.38
CA ILE A 161 1.24 11.72 12.66
C ILE A 161 1.46 10.42 13.47
N TRP A 162 0.84 9.30 13.09
CA TRP A 162 0.88 8.04 13.83
C TRP A 162 1.61 6.88 13.12
N THR A 163 2.03 7.04 11.87
CA THR A 163 2.77 5.95 11.21
C THR A 163 3.98 5.54 12.06
N PRO A 164 4.32 4.25 12.20
CA PRO A 164 5.42 3.81 13.08
C PRO A 164 6.78 4.45 12.78
N HIS A 165 6.98 4.82 11.51
CA HIS A 165 8.18 5.50 11.01
C HIS A 165 7.81 6.81 10.34
N PHE A 166 8.69 7.80 10.42
CA PHE A 166 8.57 9.09 9.71
C PHE A 166 7.33 9.90 10.11
N SER A 167 6.97 9.90 11.38
CA SER A 167 5.82 10.65 11.88
C SER A 167 6.08 11.27 13.26
N LEU A 168 5.23 12.25 13.60
CA LEU A 168 5.39 13.03 14.83
C LEU A 168 5.31 12.15 16.08
N PHE A 169 4.36 11.21 16.17
CA PHE A 169 4.15 10.34 17.33
C PHE A 169 4.54 8.87 17.09
N GLY A 170 5.18 8.56 15.97
CA GLY A 170 5.52 7.19 15.59
C GLY A 170 6.35 6.46 16.62
N ALA A 171 6.04 5.20 16.90
CA ALA A 171 6.63 4.37 17.94
C ALA A 171 8.16 4.22 17.83
N PHE A 172 8.74 4.31 16.62
CA PHE A 172 10.16 4.07 16.41
C PHE A 172 11.02 5.34 16.38
N SER A 173 10.47 6.46 15.91
CA SER A 173 11.27 7.67 15.68
C SER A 173 10.56 8.97 16.03
N GLY A 174 9.34 8.90 16.54
CA GLY A 174 8.53 10.05 16.93
C GLY A 174 8.85 10.60 18.32
N PHE A 175 8.04 11.54 18.73
CA PHE A 175 8.06 12.24 20.02
C PHE A 175 6.84 11.83 20.85
N ASP A 176 6.82 12.24 22.12
CA ASP A 176 5.69 12.01 23.01
C ASP A 176 4.78 13.25 23.10
N ALA A 177 5.29 14.42 22.72
CA ALA A 177 4.55 15.69 22.67
C ALA A 177 4.98 16.52 21.46
N ILE A 178 4.08 17.40 20.98
CA ILE A 178 4.35 18.31 19.83
C ILE A 178 5.47 19.29 20.17
N GLU A 179 5.47 19.79 21.39
CA GLU A 179 6.44 20.74 21.91
C GLU A 179 7.86 20.19 21.92
N GLU A 180 8.05 18.88 22.04
CA GLU A 180 9.38 18.28 21.93
C GLU A 180 9.94 18.36 20.51
N CYS A 181 9.04 18.41 19.50
CA CYS A 181 9.42 18.52 18.08
C CYS A 181 9.64 19.98 17.68
N PHE A 182 8.66 20.85 17.94
CA PHE A 182 8.60 22.21 17.39
C PHE A 182 8.99 23.31 18.40
N GLU A 183 9.18 22.97 19.68
CA GLU A 183 9.64 23.86 20.74
C GLU A 183 8.85 25.18 20.79
N ASP A 184 9.54 26.32 20.68
CA ASP A 184 8.98 27.67 20.67
C ASP A 184 8.10 27.98 19.44
N LEU A 185 8.22 27.19 18.37
CA LEU A 185 7.42 27.34 17.16
C LEU A 185 6.13 26.50 17.16
N THR A 186 5.87 25.72 18.22
CA THR A 186 4.60 24.97 18.36
C THR A 186 3.34 25.81 18.11
N PRO A 187 3.25 27.10 18.53
CA PRO A 187 2.07 27.93 18.26
C PRO A 187 1.76 28.18 16.78
N TYR A 188 2.68 27.89 15.87
CA TYR A 188 2.49 28.00 14.43
C TYR A 188 1.96 26.72 13.79
N ILE A 189 1.86 25.62 14.52
CA ILE A 189 1.19 24.40 14.09
C ILE A 189 -0.28 24.50 14.44
N HIS A 190 -1.16 24.44 13.46
CA HIS A 190 -2.62 24.58 13.65
C HIS A 190 -3.40 23.35 13.21
N ALA A 191 -2.84 22.53 12.34
CA ALA A 191 -3.44 21.31 11.83
C ALA A 191 -2.50 20.13 11.94
N LEU A 192 -3.07 18.94 12.10
CA LEU A 192 -2.38 17.65 12.15
C LEU A 192 -3.06 16.69 11.17
N GLU A 193 -2.27 15.93 10.40
CA GLU A 193 -2.81 14.96 9.47
C GLU A 193 -2.97 13.59 10.14
N THR A 194 -4.19 13.06 10.15
CA THR A 194 -4.51 11.70 10.65
C THR A 194 -3.76 10.65 9.85
N GLY A 195 -3.83 10.73 8.53
CA GLY A 195 -3.28 9.77 7.56
C GLY A 195 -3.92 8.39 7.72
N LEU A 196 -3.67 7.50 6.76
CA LEU A 196 -4.28 6.16 6.65
C LEU A 196 -4.11 5.24 7.87
N SER A 197 -3.41 5.67 8.92
CA SER A 197 -3.11 4.85 10.10
C SER A 197 -3.91 5.22 11.33
N SER A 198 -4.61 6.36 11.32
CA SER A 198 -5.44 6.82 12.45
C SER A 198 -6.67 7.56 11.96
N ASP A 199 -7.67 7.66 12.81
CA ASP A 199 -8.90 8.41 12.61
C ASP A 199 -9.14 9.42 13.74
N PRO A 200 -10.12 10.31 13.63
CA PRO A 200 -10.43 11.28 14.69
C PRO A 200 -10.70 10.64 16.05
N PRO A 201 -11.45 9.53 16.21
CA PRO A 201 -11.63 8.84 17.50
C PRO A 201 -10.34 8.43 18.18
N MET A 202 -9.35 7.95 17.45
CA MET A 202 -8.04 7.61 18.00
C MET A 202 -7.33 8.87 18.54
N ASN A 203 -7.43 9.99 17.82
CA ASN A 203 -6.80 11.26 18.20
C ASN A 203 -7.50 11.92 19.38
N TRP A 204 -8.82 11.81 19.53
CA TRP A 204 -9.58 12.37 20.66
C TRP A 204 -9.20 11.77 22.02
N ARG A 205 -8.52 10.63 22.03
CA ARG A 205 -8.00 10.00 23.25
C ARG A 205 -6.86 10.79 23.90
N ILE A 206 -6.33 11.80 23.21
CA ILE A 206 -5.19 12.59 23.66
C ILE A 206 -5.62 14.05 23.77
N SER A 207 -5.83 14.53 24.99
CA SER A 207 -6.35 15.88 25.24
C SER A 207 -5.46 17.00 24.72
N ALA A 208 -4.17 16.77 24.65
CA ALA A 208 -3.20 17.72 24.09
C ALA A 208 -3.44 18.03 22.60
N LEU A 209 -4.20 17.19 21.89
CA LEU A 209 -4.52 17.39 20.46
C LEU A 209 -5.81 18.15 20.20
N ASP A 210 -6.63 18.46 21.22
CA ASP A 210 -7.93 19.10 21.05
C ASP A 210 -7.88 20.49 20.40
N GLY A 211 -6.77 21.18 20.53
CA GLY A 211 -6.55 22.52 19.96
C GLY A 211 -6.21 22.53 18.48
N TYR A 212 -5.95 21.37 17.86
CA TYR A 212 -5.53 21.27 16.47
C TYR A 212 -6.66 20.87 15.56
N ALA A 213 -6.66 21.38 14.33
CA ALA A 213 -7.54 20.88 13.29
C ALA A 213 -7.03 19.50 12.80
N LEU A 214 -7.87 18.48 12.91
CA LEU A 214 -7.55 17.20 12.28
C LEU A 214 -7.94 17.27 10.80
N ILE A 215 -7.00 16.94 9.93
CA ILE A 215 -7.18 16.85 8.48
C ILE A 215 -6.80 15.46 7.99
N SER A 216 -7.30 15.09 6.83
CA SER A 216 -7.11 13.77 6.27
C SER A 216 -6.78 13.87 4.79
N ASN A 217 -5.72 13.20 4.35
CA ASN A 217 -5.30 13.21 2.95
C ASN A 217 -4.79 11.83 2.53
N SER A 218 -4.85 11.56 1.24
CA SER A 218 -4.65 10.20 0.71
C SER A 218 -3.21 9.70 0.72
N ASP A 219 -2.21 10.56 0.80
CA ASP A 219 -0.80 10.22 0.54
C ASP A 219 -0.65 9.41 -0.76
N ALA A 220 -1.30 9.90 -1.82
CA ALA A 220 -1.48 9.15 -3.06
C ALA A 220 -0.18 9.03 -3.84
N HIS A 221 0.25 7.78 -4.10
CA HIS A 221 1.38 7.41 -4.96
C HIS A 221 0.93 6.91 -6.35
N SER A 222 -0.34 7.07 -6.67
CA SER A 222 -0.91 6.86 -8.01
C SER A 222 -2.23 7.61 -8.14
N PRO A 223 -2.61 8.08 -9.35
CA PRO A 223 -3.82 8.90 -9.53
C PRO A 223 -5.10 8.20 -9.07
N ALA A 224 -5.18 6.89 -9.23
CA ALA A 224 -6.33 6.09 -8.77
C ALA A 224 -6.50 6.07 -7.24
N LYS A 225 -5.46 6.43 -6.48
CA LYS A 225 -5.48 6.47 -5.01
C LYS A 225 -5.83 7.85 -4.44
N LEU A 226 -6.01 8.87 -5.28
CA LEU A 226 -6.56 10.17 -4.85
C LEU A 226 -7.83 9.96 -4.02
N GLY A 227 -8.00 10.74 -2.98
CA GLY A 227 -9.20 10.75 -2.16
C GLY A 227 -9.47 9.46 -1.39
N ARG A 228 -8.46 8.62 -1.11
CA ARG A 228 -8.64 7.56 -0.08
C ARG A 228 -9.01 8.15 1.26
N GLU A 229 -8.47 9.32 1.51
CA GLU A 229 -8.82 10.26 2.56
C GLU A 229 -8.93 11.66 1.95
N ALA A 230 -9.76 12.52 2.54
CA ALA A 230 -9.96 13.87 2.04
C ALA A 230 -10.60 14.78 3.10
N ASN A 231 -10.57 16.07 2.85
CA ASN A 231 -11.18 17.09 3.68
C ASN A 231 -12.47 17.61 3.04
N LEU A 232 -13.45 17.91 3.85
CA LEU A 232 -14.71 18.55 3.46
C LEU A 232 -14.63 20.03 3.82
N LEU A 233 -14.65 20.90 2.81
CA LEU A 233 -14.48 22.33 2.97
C LEU A 233 -15.72 23.08 2.50
N ASP A 234 -16.15 24.10 3.26
CA ASP A 234 -17.16 25.08 2.87
C ASP A 234 -16.50 26.45 2.72
N ILE A 235 -15.77 26.60 1.62
CA ILE A 235 -15.02 27.80 1.28
C ILE A 235 -15.31 28.21 -0.15
N GLU A 236 -15.17 29.51 -0.44
CA GLU A 236 -14.94 29.98 -1.79
C GLU A 236 -13.52 29.59 -2.21
N PRO A 237 -13.33 29.01 -3.42
CA PRO A 237 -12.02 28.52 -3.86
C PRO A 237 -10.97 29.65 -3.86
N SER A 238 -10.03 29.61 -2.91
CA SER A 238 -8.86 30.47 -2.83
C SER A 238 -7.85 29.90 -1.86
N TYR A 239 -6.58 30.25 -2.00
CA TYR A 239 -5.55 29.86 -1.03
C TYR A 239 -5.83 30.46 0.37
N ALA A 240 -6.26 31.71 0.42
CA ALA A 240 -6.59 32.36 1.68
C ALA A 240 -7.74 31.65 2.42
N GLY A 241 -8.83 31.31 1.72
CA GLY A 241 -9.95 30.54 2.30
C GLY A 241 -9.51 29.16 2.80
N LEU A 242 -8.67 28.45 2.04
CA LEU A 242 -8.07 27.17 2.46
C LEU A 242 -7.19 27.35 3.70
N SER A 243 -6.28 28.31 3.68
CA SER A 243 -5.39 28.62 4.80
C SER A 243 -6.15 28.98 6.07
N ASP A 244 -7.21 29.80 5.98
CA ASP A 244 -8.06 30.18 7.10
C ASP A 244 -8.82 28.99 7.71
N ALA A 245 -9.29 28.08 6.85
CA ALA A 245 -9.96 26.85 7.29
C ALA A 245 -9.00 25.93 8.07
N LEU A 246 -7.79 25.73 7.55
CA LEU A 246 -6.80 24.81 8.14
C LEU A 246 -6.10 25.40 9.37
N GLN A 247 -5.93 26.71 9.42
CA GLN A 247 -5.30 27.40 10.57
C GLN A 247 -6.31 27.81 11.66
N GLY A 248 -7.56 27.37 11.55
CA GLY A 248 -8.58 27.64 12.55
C GLY A 248 -9.07 29.10 12.62
N ARG A 249 -8.67 29.97 11.67
CA ARG A 249 -9.19 31.35 11.56
C ARG A 249 -10.65 31.37 11.10
N SER A 250 -11.06 30.38 10.32
CA SER A 250 -12.46 30.12 9.93
C SER A 250 -12.82 28.67 10.24
N PRO A 251 -13.01 28.31 11.53
CA PRO A 251 -13.13 26.90 11.95
C PRO A 251 -14.38 26.21 11.37
N ALA A 252 -15.43 26.95 11.01
CA ALA A 252 -16.63 26.40 10.36
C ALA A 252 -16.39 26.01 8.90
N ALA A 253 -15.33 26.49 8.28
CA ALA A 253 -15.01 26.22 6.89
C ALA A 253 -14.47 24.79 6.65
N LEU A 254 -13.78 24.19 7.62
CA LEU A 254 -13.48 22.76 7.64
C LEU A 254 -14.64 22.02 8.28
N THR A 255 -15.54 21.47 7.45
CA THR A 255 -16.81 20.89 7.89
C THR A 255 -16.69 19.43 8.34
N GLY A 256 -15.62 18.74 7.97
CA GLY A 256 -15.36 17.35 8.36
C GLY A 256 -14.26 16.71 7.51
N THR A 257 -14.05 15.41 7.72
CA THR A 257 -13.09 14.61 6.98
C THR A 257 -13.72 13.34 6.41
N LEU A 258 -13.08 12.80 5.36
CA LEU A 258 -13.31 11.46 4.84
C LEU A 258 -12.10 10.64 5.22
N GLU A 259 -12.32 9.60 6.02
CA GLU A 259 -11.27 8.79 6.61
C GLU A 259 -11.24 7.39 6.00
N PHE A 260 -10.08 6.81 5.92
CA PHE A 260 -9.89 5.39 5.69
C PHE A 260 -10.12 4.62 6.99
N PHE A 261 -10.36 3.32 6.93
CA PHE A 261 -10.43 2.50 8.14
C PHE A 261 -9.01 2.18 8.62
N PRO A 262 -8.55 2.70 9.78
CA PRO A 262 -7.18 2.48 10.25
C PRO A 262 -6.81 1.00 10.41
N GLU A 263 -7.81 0.13 10.66
CA GLU A 263 -7.63 -1.31 10.77
C GLU A 263 -7.11 -1.96 9.48
N GLU A 264 -7.35 -1.37 8.31
CA GLU A 264 -6.76 -1.86 7.05
C GLU A 264 -5.25 -1.57 6.97
N GLY A 265 -4.74 -0.65 7.79
CA GLY A 265 -3.33 -0.26 7.85
C GLY A 265 -2.42 -1.43 8.23
N LYS A 266 -1.22 -1.49 7.61
CA LYS A 266 -0.22 -2.56 7.82
C LYS A 266 0.29 -2.72 9.25
N TYR A 267 0.09 -1.72 10.10
CA TYR A 267 0.67 -1.61 11.45
C TYR A 267 -0.38 -1.16 12.46
N HIS A 268 -1.65 -1.48 12.24
CA HIS A 268 -2.71 -1.04 13.15
C HIS A 268 -2.57 -1.68 14.53
N TRP A 269 -2.51 -3.01 14.60
CA TRP A 269 -2.28 -3.77 15.82
C TRP A 269 -0.81 -4.20 15.95
N ASP A 270 -0.46 -4.64 17.15
CA ASP A 270 0.82 -5.25 17.43
C ASP A 270 0.91 -6.62 16.77
N GLY A 271 2.12 -7.06 16.46
CA GLY A 271 2.23 -8.39 15.92
C GLY A 271 3.63 -8.88 15.61
N HIS A 272 3.66 -10.15 15.26
CA HIS A 272 4.85 -10.81 14.72
C HIS A 272 4.46 -11.67 13.52
N ARG A 273 4.59 -11.10 12.33
CA ARG A 273 4.14 -11.69 11.07
C ARG A 273 4.69 -13.09 10.80
N ALA A 274 5.98 -13.32 11.13
CA ALA A 274 6.62 -14.61 10.91
C ALA A 274 5.96 -15.75 11.72
N CYS A 275 5.27 -15.42 12.81
CA CYS A 275 4.52 -16.38 13.64
C CYS A 275 3.00 -16.32 13.43
N GLY A 276 2.53 -15.44 12.52
CA GLY A 276 1.10 -15.21 12.32
C GLY A 276 0.40 -14.62 13.55
N LEU A 277 1.13 -13.94 14.42
CA LEU A 277 0.64 -13.42 15.68
C LEU A 277 0.19 -11.98 15.51
N CYS A 278 -1.08 -11.71 15.83
CA CYS A 278 -1.70 -10.39 15.90
C CYS A 278 -2.25 -10.23 17.33
N LEU A 279 -1.90 -9.16 18.01
CA LEU A 279 -2.21 -8.93 19.42
C LEU A 279 -2.76 -7.53 19.65
N GLU A 280 -3.68 -7.44 20.60
CA GLU A 280 -4.05 -6.14 21.19
C GLU A 280 -2.93 -5.59 22.08
N PRO A 281 -2.89 -4.27 22.34
CA PRO A 281 -1.87 -3.66 23.19
C PRO A 281 -1.68 -4.34 24.53
N GLY A 282 -2.78 -4.60 25.26
CA GLY A 282 -2.75 -5.27 26.57
C GLY A 282 -2.22 -6.70 26.52
N GLU A 283 -2.46 -7.44 25.45
CA GLU A 283 -1.89 -8.78 25.24
C GLU A 283 -0.37 -8.72 25.02
N THR A 284 0.07 -7.71 24.28
CA THR A 284 1.50 -7.46 24.07
C THR A 284 2.22 -7.13 25.36
N GLU A 285 1.62 -6.31 26.22
CA GLU A 285 2.16 -6.00 27.57
C GLU A 285 2.23 -7.25 28.44
N ALA A 286 1.17 -8.06 28.44
CA ALA A 286 1.13 -9.32 29.18
C ALA A 286 2.23 -10.31 28.74
N CYS A 287 2.65 -10.25 27.48
CA CYS A 287 3.76 -11.04 26.93
C CYS A 287 5.13 -10.37 27.10
N GLY A 288 5.21 -9.22 27.78
CA GLY A 288 6.45 -8.46 27.97
C GLY A 288 7.07 -7.97 26.65
N GLY A 289 6.24 -7.66 25.64
CA GLY A 289 6.66 -7.17 24.32
C GLY A 289 7.41 -8.22 23.48
N ARG A 290 7.30 -9.50 23.84
CA ARG A 290 7.97 -10.61 23.13
C ARG A 290 6.96 -11.64 22.64
N CYS A 291 7.17 -12.08 21.41
CA CYS A 291 6.35 -13.12 20.78
C CYS A 291 6.38 -14.42 21.62
N PRO A 292 5.25 -14.91 22.12
CA PRO A 292 5.18 -16.13 22.94
C PRO A 292 5.55 -17.39 22.16
N VAL A 293 5.55 -17.32 20.81
CA VAL A 293 5.90 -18.46 19.94
C VAL A 293 7.41 -18.58 19.74
N CYS A 294 8.13 -17.46 19.51
CA CYS A 294 9.55 -17.52 19.14
C CYS A 294 10.47 -16.63 20.01
N GLY A 295 9.94 -15.89 20.98
CA GLY A 295 10.71 -15.02 21.90
C GLY A 295 11.25 -13.74 21.26
N LYS A 296 11.05 -13.48 19.97
CA LYS A 296 11.49 -12.24 19.31
C LYS A 296 10.62 -11.06 19.76
N LYS A 297 11.16 -9.84 19.59
CA LYS A 297 10.44 -8.61 19.87
C LYS A 297 9.22 -8.50 18.95
N ILE A 298 8.07 -8.11 19.51
CA ILE A 298 6.84 -7.81 18.78
C ILE A 298 6.98 -6.44 18.12
N THR A 299 6.46 -6.28 16.91
CA THR A 299 6.33 -4.98 16.26
C THR A 299 5.14 -4.25 16.87
N ILE A 300 5.40 -3.07 17.43
CA ILE A 300 4.38 -2.22 18.06
C ILE A 300 3.54 -1.56 16.97
N GLY A 301 2.25 -1.67 17.09
CA GLY A 301 1.27 -1.06 16.19
C GLY A 301 0.88 0.36 16.58
N VAL A 302 0.10 1.00 15.72
CA VAL A 302 -0.37 2.37 15.93
C VAL A 302 -1.32 2.45 17.12
N GLN A 303 -2.26 1.51 17.25
CA GLN A 303 -3.21 1.46 18.37
C GLN A 303 -2.50 1.42 19.73
N HIS A 304 -1.46 0.61 19.84
CA HIS A 304 -0.64 0.55 21.07
C HIS A 304 0.06 1.89 21.36
N ARG A 305 0.58 2.55 20.32
CA ARG A 305 1.23 3.84 20.50
C ARG A 305 0.25 4.93 20.91
N VAL A 306 -0.94 4.95 20.35
CA VAL A 306 -2.02 5.83 20.78
C VAL A 306 -2.36 5.56 22.25
N GLU A 307 -2.48 4.29 22.65
CA GLU A 307 -2.79 3.89 24.01
C GLU A 307 -1.74 4.33 25.02
N GLN A 308 -0.45 4.29 24.64
CA GLN A 308 0.65 4.78 25.48
C GLN A 308 0.59 6.29 25.75
N LEU A 309 0.05 7.08 24.83
CA LEU A 309 -0.05 8.53 24.95
C LEU A 309 -1.44 9.02 25.40
N ALA A 310 -2.43 8.14 25.37
CA ALA A 310 -3.81 8.47 25.69
C ALA A 310 -3.98 8.82 27.19
N ASP A 311 -4.67 9.91 27.45
CA ASP A 311 -5.15 10.33 28.77
C ASP A 311 -6.68 10.21 28.92
N ARG A 312 -7.36 9.66 27.88
CA ARG A 312 -8.80 9.42 27.84
C ARG A 312 -9.09 7.97 27.42
N PRO A 313 -10.21 7.40 27.89
CA PRO A 313 -10.57 6.01 27.59
C PRO A 313 -10.89 5.82 26.11
N GLU A 314 -10.82 4.57 25.65
CA GLU A 314 -11.34 4.17 24.36
C GLU A 314 -12.85 4.48 24.27
N GLY A 315 -13.30 4.88 23.05
CA GLY A 315 -14.68 5.30 22.83
C GLY A 315 -15.02 6.71 23.31
N PHE A 316 -14.03 7.47 23.82
CA PHE A 316 -14.25 8.89 24.13
C PHE A 316 -14.62 9.65 22.85
N SER A 317 -15.67 10.48 22.95
CA SER A 317 -16.11 11.37 21.86
C SER A 317 -15.89 12.81 22.31
N LEU A 318 -15.11 13.57 21.53
CA LEU A 318 -14.82 14.97 21.86
C LEU A 318 -16.06 15.84 21.61
N PRO A 319 -16.59 16.54 22.62
CA PRO A 319 -17.75 17.42 22.44
C PRO A 319 -17.44 18.55 21.44
N GLY A 320 -18.30 18.71 20.43
CA GLY A 320 -18.13 19.74 19.40
C GLY A 320 -17.07 19.39 18.34
N ALA A 321 -16.54 18.18 18.34
CA ALA A 321 -15.66 17.70 17.28
C ALA A 321 -16.34 17.76 15.90
N ARG A 322 -15.55 17.98 14.87
CA ARG A 322 -16.04 17.92 13.48
C ARG A 322 -16.44 16.49 13.13
N PRO A 323 -17.51 16.32 12.32
CA PRO A 323 -17.91 15.01 11.84
C PRO A 323 -16.86 14.42 10.90
N PHE A 324 -16.85 13.10 10.82
CA PHE A 324 -16.05 12.36 9.84
C PHE A 324 -16.87 11.21 9.26
N GLU A 325 -16.49 10.75 8.07
CA GLU A 325 -17.11 9.61 7.40
C GLU A 325 -16.00 8.60 7.07
N SER A 326 -16.12 7.37 7.57
CA SER A 326 -15.18 6.30 7.20
C SER A 326 -15.61 5.63 5.90
N LEU A 327 -14.76 5.68 4.89
CA LEU A 327 -15.02 5.16 3.55
C LEU A 327 -13.87 4.26 3.07
N VAL A 328 -14.21 3.37 2.13
CA VAL A 328 -13.22 2.69 1.28
C VAL A 328 -13.46 3.04 -0.18
N PRO A 329 -12.44 3.01 -1.04
CA PRO A 329 -12.61 3.31 -2.47
C PRO A 329 -13.70 2.45 -3.12
N LEU A 330 -14.45 3.01 -4.06
CA LEU A 330 -15.56 2.32 -4.72
C LEU A 330 -15.15 0.98 -5.38
N PRO A 331 -13.96 0.81 -5.99
CA PRO A 331 -13.52 -0.50 -6.45
C PRO A 331 -13.42 -1.55 -5.34
N ASP A 332 -12.99 -1.14 -4.13
CA ASP A 332 -12.88 -2.03 -2.98
C ASP A 332 -14.27 -2.38 -2.44
N VAL A 333 -15.23 -1.42 -2.43
CA VAL A 333 -16.64 -1.68 -2.12
C VAL A 333 -17.25 -2.70 -3.08
N ILE A 334 -17.04 -2.53 -4.41
CA ILE A 334 -17.53 -3.46 -5.43
C ILE A 334 -16.94 -4.85 -5.19
N ALA A 335 -15.66 -4.94 -4.89
CA ALA A 335 -14.96 -6.20 -4.62
C ALA A 335 -15.51 -6.89 -3.37
N ALA A 336 -15.59 -6.17 -2.24
CA ALA A 336 -16.11 -6.69 -0.97
C ALA A 336 -17.59 -7.09 -1.04
N SER A 337 -18.37 -6.44 -1.91
CA SER A 337 -19.81 -6.73 -2.11
C SER A 337 -20.07 -7.87 -3.10
N THR A 338 -19.09 -8.27 -3.91
CA THR A 338 -19.32 -9.25 -4.98
C THR A 338 -18.40 -10.47 -4.92
N GLY A 339 -17.47 -10.51 -3.96
CA GLY A 339 -16.47 -11.58 -3.86
C GLY A 339 -15.42 -11.58 -4.98
N LEU A 340 -15.32 -10.50 -5.76
CA LEU A 340 -14.34 -10.33 -6.83
C LEU A 340 -13.06 -9.68 -6.31
N SER A 341 -11.97 -9.80 -7.07
CA SER A 341 -10.73 -9.06 -6.77
C SER A 341 -10.87 -7.59 -7.15
N ALA A 342 -10.47 -6.67 -6.25
CA ALA A 342 -10.53 -5.22 -6.48
C ALA A 342 -9.73 -4.78 -7.72
N SER A 343 -8.62 -5.44 -8.03
CA SER A 343 -7.80 -5.20 -9.23
C SER A 343 -8.29 -5.95 -10.48
N GLY A 344 -9.43 -6.64 -10.40
CA GLY A 344 -9.95 -7.46 -11.49
C GLY A 344 -10.68 -6.65 -12.56
N LEU A 345 -10.57 -7.07 -13.82
CA LEU A 345 -11.22 -6.41 -14.97
C LEU A 345 -12.76 -6.27 -14.81
N LYS A 346 -13.40 -7.22 -14.11
CA LYS A 346 -14.84 -7.16 -13.84
C LYS A 346 -15.19 -6.02 -12.87
N VAL A 347 -14.36 -5.79 -11.87
CA VAL A 347 -14.52 -4.67 -10.93
C VAL A 347 -14.26 -3.35 -11.65
N ALA A 348 -13.19 -3.26 -12.44
CA ALA A 348 -12.89 -2.07 -13.24
C ALA A 348 -14.04 -1.71 -14.22
N ALA A 349 -14.61 -2.69 -14.91
CA ALA A 349 -15.74 -2.47 -15.80
C ALA A 349 -17.01 -1.99 -15.06
N ARG A 350 -17.31 -2.55 -13.88
CA ARG A 350 -18.44 -2.10 -13.04
C ARG A 350 -18.21 -0.70 -12.50
N TYR A 351 -17.00 -0.40 -12.07
CA TYR A 351 -16.59 0.93 -11.62
C TYR A 351 -16.85 1.97 -12.71
N GLN A 352 -16.34 1.75 -13.93
CA GLN A 352 -16.58 2.65 -15.06
C GLN A 352 -18.07 2.82 -15.36
N ALA A 353 -18.82 1.73 -15.39
CA ALA A 353 -20.26 1.79 -15.65
C ALA A 353 -21.04 2.57 -14.60
N LEU A 354 -20.62 2.50 -13.33
CA LEU A 354 -21.21 3.29 -12.24
C LEU A 354 -20.90 4.79 -12.42
N LEU A 355 -19.66 5.15 -12.72
CA LEU A 355 -19.27 6.54 -12.97
C LEU A 355 -20.02 7.14 -14.17
N GLU A 356 -20.15 6.39 -15.26
CA GLU A 356 -20.87 6.84 -16.47
C GLU A 356 -22.36 7.09 -16.22
N LYS A 357 -22.99 6.25 -15.39
CA LYS A 357 -24.43 6.28 -15.14
C LYS A 357 -24.85 7.23 -14.02
N LEU A 358 -24.08 7.23 -12.95
CA LEU A 358 -24.48 7.92 -11.71
C LEU A 358 -23.64 9.16 -11.43
N GLY A 359 -22.36 9.17 -11.79
CA GLY A 359 -21.49 10.30 -11.53
C GLY A 359 -20.25 9.95 -10.74
N PRO A 360 -19.57 10.93 -10.08
CA PRO A 360 -18.30 10.70 -9.46
C PRO A 360 -18.36 9.77 -8.25
N GLU A 361 -17.22 9.18 -7.95
CA GLU A 361 -17.06 8.16 -6.91
C GLU A 361 -17.64 8.60 -5.56
N PHE A 362 -17.31 9.81 -5.08
CA PHE A 362 -17.81 10.29 -3.80
C PHE A 362 -19.32 10.55 -3.79
N TYR A 363 -19.90 10.97 -4.90
CA TYR A 363 -21.34 11.05 -5.00
C TYR A 363 -21.98 9.67 -4.87
N ILE A 364 -21.42 8.66 -5.54
CA ILE A 364 -21.92 7.27 -5.48
C ILE A 364 -21.78 6.72 -4.06
N LEU A 365 -20.62 6.90 -3.42
CA LEU A 365 -20.40 6.38 -2.08
C LEU A 365 -21.27 7.06 -1.01
N ARG A 366 -21.52 8.37 -1.12
CA ARG A 366 -22.10 9.18 -0.05
C ARG A 366 -23.56 9.55 -0.26
N GLN A 367 -24.01 9.84 -1.48
CA GLN A 367 -25.25 10.56 -1.74
C GLN A 367 -26.22 9.89 -2.72
N ALA A 368 -25.71 9.15 -3.71
CA ALA A 368 -26.55 8.55 -4.75
C ALA A 368 -27.67 7.69 -4.14
N PRO A 369 -28.91 7.78 -4.65
CA PRO A 369 -30.02 6.96 -4.18
C PRO A 369 -29.68 5.46 -4.33
N LEU A 370 -29.97 4.67 -3.32
CA LEU A 370 -29.69 3.23 -3.31
C LEU A 370 -30.36 2.48 -4.47
N GLU A 371 -31.57 2.88 -4.85
CA GLU A 371 -32.27 2.31 -5.99
C GLU A 371 -31.55 2.53 -7.33
N ASP A 372 -30.90 3.69 -7.50
CA ASP A 372 -30.11 3.98 -8.70
C ASP A 372 -28.84 3.11 -8.73
N ILE A 373 -28.20 2.94 -7.59
CA ILE A 373 -27.06 2.03 -7.43
C ILE A 373 -27.49 0.60 -7.76
N ARG A 374 -28.61 0.14 -7.24
CA ARG A 374 -29.18 -1.20 -7.51
C ARG A 374 -29.43 -1.41 -9.01
N ARG A 375 -30.01 -0.44 -9.69
CA ARG A 375 -30.24 -0.47 -11.14
C ARG A 375 -28.93 -0.51 -11.94
N ALA A 376 -27.92 0.19 -11.48
CA ALA A 376 -26.65 0.32 -12.18
C ALA A 376 -25.69 -0.87 -11.97
N ALA A 377 -25.61 -1.43 -10.74
CA ALA A 377 -24.60 -2.40 -10.32
C ALA A 377 -25.15 -3.66 -9.62
N GLY A 378 -26.46 -3.73 -9.38
CA GLY A 378 -27.13 -4.88 -8.77
C GLY A 378 -27.24 -4.81 -7.24
N PRO A 379 -27.96 -5.78 -6.62
CA PRO A 379 -28.35 -5.71 -5.22
C PRO A 379 -27.17 -5.86 -4.25
N CYS A 380 -26.13 -6.60 -4.62
CA CYS A 380 -24.95 -6.76 -3.74
C CYS A 380 -24.18 -5.46 -3.56
N VAL A 381 -23.98 -4.68 -4.63
CA VAL A 381 -23.26 -3.39 -4.55
C VAL A 381 -24.12 -2.35 -3.82
N GLU A 382 -25.42 -2.34 -4.06
CA GLU A 382 -26.37 -1.50 -3.30
C GLU A 382 -26.25 -1.75 -1.80
N GLU A 383 -26.36 -3.02 -1.38
CA GLU A 383 -26.30 -3.41 0.03
C GLU A 383 -24.93 -3.10 0.64
N GLY A 384 -23.85 -3.32 -0.11
CA GLY A 384 -22.51 -2.96 0.34
C GLY A 384 -22.36 -1.46 0.60
N ILE A 385 -22.85 -0.60 -0.29
CA ILE A 385 -22.83 0.86 -0.11
C ILE A 385 -23.75 1.27 1.05
N ARG A 386 -24.93 0.65 1.18
CA ARG A 386 -25.83 0.90 2.31
C ARG A 386 -25.13 0.61 3.64
N ARG A 387 -24.47 -0.56 3.76
CA ARG A 387 -23.73 -0.94 4.97
C ARG A 387 -22.59 0.01 5.26
N LEU A 388 -21.82 0.38 4.25
CA LEU A 388 -20.72 1.34 4.39
C LEU A 388 -21.25 2.66 4.97
N ARG A 389 -22.31 3.24 4.38
CA ARG A 389 -22.94 4.48 4.85
C ARG A 389 -23.49 4.40 6.27
N CYS A 390 -23.87 3.21 6.74
CA CYS A 390 -24.39 2.98 8.09
C CYS A 390 -23.31 2.51 9.08
N GLY A 391 -22.03 2.43 8.66
CA GLY A 391 -20.96 1.92 9.51
C GLY A 391 -21.04 0.41 9.82
N GLN A 392 -21.87 -0.34 9.09
CA GLN A 392 -22.06 -1.79 9.26
C GLN A 392 -20.96 -2.56 8.53
N VAL A 393 -19.73 -2.45 9.02
CA VAL A 393 -18.52 -2.95 8.38
C VAL A 393 -17.80 -3.89 9.34
N SER A 394 -17.51 -5.11 8.88
CA SER A 394 -16.63 -6.03 9.61
C SER A 394 -15.18 -5.77 9.22
N ARG A 395 -14.32 -5.62 10.23
CA ARG A 395 -12.92 -5.22 10.05
C ARG A 395 -11.99 -6.26 10.66
N THR A 396 -10.93 -6.60 9.96
CA THR A 396 -9.83 -7.43 10.47
C THR A 396 -8.57 -6.58 10.48
N PRO A 397 -7.95 -6.32 11.65
CA PRO A 397 -6.82 -5.40 11.74
C PRO A 397 -5.57 -5.95 11.06
N GLY A 398 -4.81 -5.06 10.44
CA GLY A 398 -3.48 -5.37 9.94
C GLY A 398 -2.42 -5.27 11.03
N PHE A 399 -1.29 -5.96 10.84
CA PHE A 399 -0.20 -6.02 11.81
C PHE A 399 1.13 -6.37 11.13
N ASP A 400 2.23 -5.89 11.66
CA ASP A 400 3.62 -6.22 11.27
C ASP A 400 3.86 -6.31 9.75
N GLY A 401 3.36 -5.32 9.00
CA GLY A 401 3.49 -5.23 7.54
C GLY A 401 2.48 -6.05 6.75
N GLN A 402 1.48 -6.64 7.39
CA GLN A 402 0.33 -7.29 6.76
C GLN A 402 -0.87 -6.34 6.79
N TYR A 403 -1.49 -6.13 5.63
CA TYR A 403 -2.72 -5.34 5.53
C TYR A 403 -3.86 -6.02 6.25
N GLY A 404 -4.71 -5.22 6.89
CA GLY A 404 -6.03 -5.65 7.33
C GLY A 404 -7.02 -5.76 6.17
N THR A 405 -8.26 -6.06 6.49
CA THR A 405 -9.33 -6.23 5.50
C THR A 405 -10.65 -5.69 6.01
N VAL A 406 -11.41 -5.10 5.10
CA VAL A 406 -12.80 -4.69 5.30
C VAL A 406 -13.73 -5.66 4.57
N GLN A 407 -14.75 -6.15 5.24
CA GLN A 407 -15.77 -7.01 4.69
C GLN A 407 -17.15 -6.37 4.85
N LEU A 408 -17.88 -6.27 3.75
CA LEU A 408 -19.22 -5.69 3.69
C LEU A 408 -20.31 -6.76 3.67
N LEU A 409 -20.09 -7.84 2.91
CA LEU A 409 -21.01 -8.97 2.80
C LEU A 409 -20.25 -10.29 3.00
N SER A 410 -20.90 -11.26 3.63
CA SER A 410 -20.41 -12.64 3.68
C SER A 410 -20.66 -13.36 2.34
N PRO A 411 -19.95 -14.44 2.04
CA PRO A 411 -20.19 -15.25 0.84
C PRO A 411 -21.66 -15.71 0.72
N ASP A 412 -22.27 -16.14 1.83
CA ASP A 412 -23.65 -16.62 1.85
C ASP A 412 -24.66 -15.49 1.54
N GLU A 413 -24.40 -14.29 2.04
CA GLU A 413 -25.21 -13.11 1.73
C GLU A 413 -25.10 -12.70 0.25
N ILE A 414 -23.89 -12.78 -0.33
CA ILE A 414 -23.67 -12.53 -1.76
C ILE A 414 -24.45 -13.51 -2.62
N GLU A 415 -24.44 -14.80 -2.27
CA GLU A 415 -25.22 -15.83 -2.97
C GLU A 415 -26.72 -15.60 -2.85
N SER A 416 -27.19 -15.27 -1.65
CA SER A 416 -28.60 -14.96 -1.40
C SER A 416 -29.10 -13.77 -2.19
N LEU A 417 -28.34 -12.67 -2.19
CA LEU A 417 -28.70 -11.44 -2.92
C LEU A 417 -28.67 -11.61 -4.44
N ASN A 418 -27.83 -12.50 -4.97
CA ASN A 418 -27.80 -12.83 -6.39
C ASN A 418 -28.92 -13.81 -6.83
N GLY A 419 -29.79 -14.24 -5.92
CA GLY A 419 -30.89 -15.16 -6.20
C GLY A 419 -30.45 -16.60 -6.49
N GLN A 420 -29.25 -16.97 -6.17
CA GLN A 420 -28.79 -18.36 -6.18
C GLN A 420 -29.20 -19.02 -4.89
N ILE A 421 -30.39 -19.62 -4.88
CA ILE A 421 -30.81 -20.50 -3.76
C ILE A 421 -29.94 -21.74 -3.84
N SER A 422 -28.98 -21.88 -2.95
CA SER A 422 -28.27 -23.14 -2.75
C SER A 422 -29.25 -24.16 -2.17
N PHE A 423 -29.61 -25.19 -2.93
CA PHE A 423 -30.44 -26.32 -2.47
C PHE A 423 -29.70 -27.23 -1.44
N PHE A 424 -28.55 -26.81 -0.94
CA PHE A 424 -27.71 -27.58 0.00
C PHE A 424 -27.49 -26.92 1.36
N SER A 425 -28.28 -25.95 1.74
CA SER A 425 -28.30 -25.52 3.14
C SER A 425 -29.21 -26.43 3.94
N SER A 426 -28.65 -27.53 4.43
CA SER A 426 -29.27 -28.31 5.53
C SER A 426 -29.27 -27.46 6.79
N ASP A 427 -30.45 -27.26 7.36
CA ASP A 427 -30.65 -26.71 8.70
C ASP A 427 -29.76 -27.45 9.73
N ALA A 428 -28.66 -26.81 10.11
CA ALA A 428 -27.95 -27.13 11.32
C ALA A 428 -27.93 -25.87 12.19
N PRO A 429 -28.41 -25.90 13.42
CA PRO A 429 -28.45 -24.74 14.29
C PRO A 429 -27.02 -24.28 14.60
N HIS A 430 -26.78 -22.99 14.49
CA HIS A 430 -25.56 -22.36 14.94
C HIS A 430 -25.23 -22.72 16.37
N PRO A 431 -24.06 -23.25 16.69
CA PRO A 431 -23.61 -23.30 18.09
C PRO A 431 -23.13 -21.89 18.45
N GLU A 432 -23.81 -21.32 19.43
CA GLU A 432 -23.37 -20.15 20.16
C GLU A 432 -21.90 -20.28 20.55
N ALA A 433 -21.13 -19.21 20.34
CA ALA A 433 -19.75 -19.10 20.74
C ALA A 433 -19.65 -19.20 22.27
N SER A 434 -19.51 -20.41 22.79
CA SER A 434 -19.19 -20.64 24.20
C SER A 434 -17.68 -20.45 24.38
N ALA A 435 -17.33 -19.45 25.19
CA ALA A 435 -15.99 -19.19 25.70
C ALA A 435 -15.33 -20.48 26.20
N ARG A 436 -14.27 -20.92 25.56
CA ARG A 436 -13.41 -21.99 26.05
C ARG A 436 -12.55 -21.46 27.19
N ARG A 437 -12.96 -21.77 28.41
CA ARG A 437 -12.09 -21.66 29.59
C ARG A 437 -10.84 -22.55 29.41
N PRO A 438 -9.67 -22.13 29.85
CA PRO A 438 -8.46 -22.96 29.79
C PRO A 438 -8.58 -24.13 30.79
N ARG A 439 -8.31 -25.30 30.30
CA ARG A 439 -8.22 -26.54 31.10
C ARG A 439 -6.87 -26.51 31.83
N LYS A 440 -6.92 -26.45 33.14
CA LYS A 440 -5.77 -26.73 34.02
C LYS A 440 -5.30 -28.16 33.76
N THR A 441 -4.05 -28.34 33.44
CA THR A 441 -3.36 -29.61 33.52
C THR A 441 -2.33 -29.52 34.64
N ASP A 442 -2.49 -30.42 35.60
CA ASP A 442 -1.60 -30.62 36.74
C ASP A 442 -0.19 -30.99 36.30
N ALA A 443 0.79 -30.42 36.99
CA ALA A 443 2.17 -30.78 36.85
C ALA A 443 2.50 -32.11 37.53
N PRO A 444 3.41 -32.91 36.99
CA PRO A 444 4.19 -33.84 37.80
C PRO A 444 5.65 -33.37 37.94
N GLN A 445 6.11 -33.68 39.13
CA GLN A 445 7.38 -33.36 39.74
C GLN A 445 8.63 -33.85 38.99
N LYS A 446 9.70 -33.13 39.24
CA LYS A 446 11.09 -33.44 38.87
C LYS A 446 11.54 -34.77 39.43
N SER A 447 12.25 -35.56 38.61
CA SER A 447 13.28 -36.48 39.09
C SER A 447 14.53 -36.31 38.22
N SER A 448 15.64 -36.07 38.89
CA SER A 448 17.00 -35.99 38.40
C SER A 448 17.52 -37.38 37.93
N GLY A 449 18.23 -37.41 36.81
CA GLY A 449 18.98 -38.62 36.47
C GLY A 449 19.65 -38.60 35.09
N ALA A 450 20.96 -38.45 35.09
CA ALA A 450 21.95 -39.02 34.20
C ALA A 450 21.92 -38.75 32.69
N LYS A 451 22.99 -38.09 32.20
CA LYS A 451 23.45 -38.00 30.81
C LYS A 451 23.58 -39.37 30.17
N SER A 452 22.89 -39.58 29.09
CA SER A 452 23.21 -40.63 28.10
C SER A 452 22.98 -39.99 26.72
N SER A 453 24.02 -40.00 25.91
CA SER A 453 24.02 -39.63 24.53
C SER A 453 23.10 -40.57 23.74
N ALA A 454 22.00 -40.04 23.23
CA ALA A 454 21.12 -40.73 22.29
C ALA A 454 21.19 -40.06 20.92
N PRO A 455 21.11 -40.82 19.81
CA PRO A 455 21.35 -40.37 18.46
C PRO A 455 20.29 -39.38 18.00
N VAL A 456 20.72 -38.41 17.19
CA VAL A 456 19.87 -37.43 16.49
C VAL A 456 18.71 -38.16 15.81
N GLN A 457 17.48 -37.94 16.30
CA GLN A 457 16.27 -38.41 15.62
C GLN A 457 16.08 -37.55 14.37
N THR A 458 16.32 -38.16 13.21
CA THR A 458 16.11 -37.58 11.90
C THR A 458 14.63 -37.27 11.66
N ALA A 459 14.36 -36.16 10.98
CA ALA A 459 13.02 -35.62 10.65
C ALA A 459 12.08 -36.58 9.87
N HIS A 460 12.52 -37.82 9.64
CA HIS A 460 11.81 -38.83 8.85
C HIS A 460 10.62 -39.50 9.53
N SER A 461 10.40 -39.30 10.83
CA SER A 461 9.37 -40.02 11.60
C SER A 461 7.91 -39.67 11.29
N LYS A 462 7.65 -38.75 10.34
CA LYS A 462 6.30 -38.26 9.96
C LYS A 462 5.96 -38.43 8.48
N LEU A 463 6.78 -39.13 7.70
CA LEU A 463 6.55 -39.39 6.27
C LEU A 463 5.92 -40.78 6.08
N ASN A 464 5.01 -40.87 5.08
CA ASN A 464 4.53 -42.20 4.67
C ASN A 464 5.59 -42.92 3.80
N PRO A 465 5.47 -44.25 3.57
CA PRO A 465 6.48 -45.03 2.85
C PRO A 465 6.78 -44.49 1.42
N GLU A 466 5.77 -44.00 0.71
CA GLU A 466 5.93 -43.45 -0.64
C GLU A 466 6.66 -42.10 -0.62
N GLN A 467 6.32 -41.24 0.34
CA GLN A 467 7.03 -39.99 0.57
C GLN A 467 8.49 -40.24 0.94
N GLN A 468 8.75 -41.23 1.79
CA GLN A 468 10.12 -41.60 2.19
C GLN A 468 10.93 -42.12 1.01
N LYS A 469 10.32 -42.93 0.14
CA LYS A 469 10.94 -43.40 -1.10
C LYS A 469 11.32 -42.21 -2.00
N ALA A 470 10.45 -41.23 -2.16
CA ALA A 470 10.72 -40.03 -2.95
C ALA A 470 11.83 -39.14 -2.33
N VAL A 471 11.87 -39.04 -1.00
CA VAL A 471 12.89 -38.26 -0.27
C VAL A 471 14.29 -38.88 -0.41
N CYS A 472 14.39 -40.20 -0.31
CA CYS A 472 15.68 -40.94 -0.35
C CYS A 472 16.12 -41.37 -1.76
N ALA A 473 15.33 -41.09 -2.79
CA ALA A 473 15.61 -41.50 -4.17
C ALA A 473 16.99 -41.03 -4.64
N VAL A 474 17.73 -41.93 -5.30
CA VAL A 474 19.11 -41.68 -5.78
C VAL A 474 19.19 -41.50 -7.30
N GLU A 475 18.06 -41.68 -7.98
CA GLU A 475 17.94 -41.52 -9.42
C GLU A 475 18.18 -40.07 -9.84
N PRO A 476 18.82 -39.85 -11.01
CA PRO A 476 19.14 -38.50 -11.51
C PRO A 476 17.88 -37.64 -11.80
N ALA A 477 16.73 -38.29 -12.03
CA ALA A 477 15.44 -37.61 -12.21
C ALA A 477 14.35 -38.38 -11.46
N VAL A 478 13.58 -37.67 -10.64
CA VAL A 478 12.46 -38.21 -9.83
C VAL A 478 11.20 -37.38 -10.09
N ALA A 479 10.15 -38.02 -10.61
CA ALA A 479 8.84 -37.40 -10.75
C ALA A 479 7.91 -37.87 -9.63
N VAL A 480 7.32 -36.94 -8.90
CA VAL A 480 6.33 -37.22 -7.84
C VAL A 480 4.96 -36.75 -8.29
N ILE A 481 4.06 -37.68 -8.59
CA ILE A 481 2.67 -37.39 -8.97
C ILE A 481 1.79 -37.54 -7.73
N ALA A 482 1.17 -36.45 -7.31
CA ALA A 482 0.41 -36.44 -6.07
C ALA A 482 -0.78 -35.45 -6.13
N GLY A 483 -1.94 -35.82 -5.59
CA GLY A 483 -3.15 -35.00 -5.54
C GLY A 483 -3.05 -33.79 -4.60
N PRO A 484 -4.05 -32.90 -4.55
CA PRO A 484 -4.13 -31.83 -3.57
C PRO A 484 -4.14 -32.41 -2.13
N GLY A 485 -3.49 -31.73 -1.18
CA GLY A 485 -3.49 -32.14 0.24
C GLY A 485 -2.60 -33.32 0.62
N THR A 486 -1.95 -34.02 -0.33
CA THR A 486 -1.14 -35.21 -0.08
C THR A 486 0.26 -34.94 0.51
N GLY A 487 0.58 -33.69 0.81
CA GLY A 487 1.87 -33.33 1.41
C GLY A 487 3.05 -33.14 0.43
N LYS A 488 2.80 -32.79 -0.84
CA LYS A 488 3.85 -32.52 -1.85
C LYS A 488 4.96 -31.58 -1.35
N THR A 489 4.57 -30.43 -0.80
CA THR A 489 5.54 -29.46 -0.26
C THR A 489 6.34 -30.04 0.91
N LYS A 490 5.71 -30.84 1.77
CA LYS A 490 6.39 -31.53 2.86
C LYS A 490 7.44 -32.51 2.34
N THR A 491 7.07 -33.31 1.34
CA THR A 491 8.01 -34.26 0.69
C THR A 491 9.21 -33.53 0.07
N LEU A 492 8.98 -32.40 -0.60
CA LEU A 492 10.03 -31.60 -1.23
C LEU A 492 10.95 -30.96 -0.19
N VAL A 493 10.41 -30.40 0.89
CA VAL A 493 11.18 -29.86 2.02
C VAL A 493 12.01 -30.95 2.67
N SER A 494 11.43 -32.12 2.98
CA SER A 494 12.14 -33.24 3.58
C SER A 494 13.25 -33.80 2.66
N ARG A 495 13.06 -33.78 1.32
CA ARG A 495 14.12 -34.13 0.38
C ARG A 495 15.26 -33.12 0.41
N ALA A 496 14.98 -31.82 0.46
CA ALA A 496 16.00 -30.80 0.58
C ALA A 496 16.81 -30.96 1.88
N VAL A 497 16.14 -31.21 3.01
CA VAL A 497 16.79 -31.52 4.30
C VAL A 497 17.65 -32.77 4.20
N HIS A 498 17.15 -33.85 3.60
CA HIS A 498 17.92 -35.06 3.37
C HIS A 498 19.19 -34.82 2.55
N LEU A 499 19.10 -34.06 1.43
CA LEU A 499 20.24 -33.72 0.60
C LEU A 499 21.28 -32.87 1.36
N LEU A 500 20.86 -31.91 2.16
CA LEU A 500 21.73 -31.02 2.91
C LEU A 500 22.36 -31.70 4.14
N CYS A 501 21.59 -32.51 4.88
CA CYS A 501 22.01 -33.08 6.16
C CYS A 501 22.68 -34.47 5.98
N GLU A 502 22.07 -35.35 5.20
CA GLU A 502 22.56 -36.74 5.06
C GLU A 502 23.48 -36.91 3.87
N LYS A 503 23.22 -36.24 2.74
CA LYS A 503 24.07 -36.27 1.56
C LYS A 503 25.14 -35.20 1.55
N GLN A 504 25.11 -34.26 2.52
CA GLN A 504 26.10 -33.18 2.68
C GLN A 504 26.27 -32.31 1.41
N VAL A 505 25.20 -32.17 0.63
CA VAL A 505 25.19 -31.27 -0.54
C VAL A 505 25.35 -29.83 -0.04
N SER A 506 26.24 -29.07 -0.68
CA SER A 506 26.43 -27.66 -0.32
C SER A 506 25.14 -26.87 -0.59
N PRO A 507 24.72 -25.97 0.32
CA PRO A 507 23.53 -25.11 0.10
C PRO A 507 23.54 -24.38 -1.24
N ARG A 508 24.71 -23.95 -1.72
CA ARG A 508 24.89 -23.27 -3.02
C ARG A 508 24.61 -24.16 -4.24
N GLN A 509 24.62 -25.47 -4.06
CA GLN A 509 24.34 -26.44 -5.12
C GLN A 509 22.88 -26.87 -5.18
N LEU A 510 22.04 -26.40 -4.23
CA LEU A 510 20.64 -26.74 -4.17
C LEU A 510 19.78 -25.55 -4.61
N THR A 511 19.01 -25.78 -5.67
CA THR A 511 18.03 -24.79 -6.18
C THR A 511 16.63 -25.37 -6.08
N ALA A 512 15.73 -24.66 -5.43
CA ALA A 512 14.31 -24.99 -5.32
C ALA A 512 13.45 -23.97 -6.05
N VAL A 513 12.71 -24.43 -7.06
CA VAL A 513 11.87 -23.57 -7.90
C VAL A 513 10.41 -23.77 -7.57
N THR A 514 9.64 -22.69 -7.49
CA THR A 514 8.20 -22.68 -7.24
C THR A 514 7.46 -21.81 -8.24
N PHE A 515 6.14 -22.01 -8.37
CA PHE A 515 5.31 -21.20 -9.26
C PHE A 515 4.98 -19.80 -8.69
N THR A 516 4.98 -19.63 -7.36
CA THR A 516 4.59 -18.37 -6.72
C THR A 516 5.60 -17.95 -5.65
N ASN A 517 5.77 -16.64 -5.49
CA ASN A 517 6.61 -16.09 -4.43
C ASN A 517 6.13 -16.48 -3.02
N LYS A 518 4.82 -16.70 -2.85
CA LYS A 518 4.24 -17.21 -1.59
C LYS A 518 4.73 -18.62 -1.29
N ALA A 519 4.69 -19.53 -2.27
CA ALA A 519 5.18 -20.91 -2.11
C ALA A 519 6.70 -20.97 -1.86
N ALA A 520 7.47 -20.09 -2.51
CA ALA A 520 8.91 -19.96 -2.27
C ALA A 520 9.21 -19.54 -0.83
N ARG A 521 8.46 -18.57 -0.32
CA ARG A 521 8.58 -18.10 1.07
C ARG A 521 8.21 -19.19 2.07
N GLU A 522 7.08 -19.86 1.88
CA GLU A 522 6.63 -20.96 2.74
C GLU A 522 7.65 -22.11 2.75
N MET A 523 8.22 -22.45 1.61
CA MET A 523 9.28 -23.47 1.53
C MET A 523 10.54 -23.05 2.31
N ARG A 524 10.96 -21.79 2.21
CA ARG A 524 12.09 -21.24 2.95
C ARG A 524 11.86 -21.30 4.46
N GLU A 525 10.66 -20.89 4.91
CA GLU A 525 10.27 -20.90 6.32
C GLU A 525 10.29 -22.35 6.89
N ARG A 526 9.76 -23.31 6.15
CA ARG A 526 9.76 -24.72 6.56
C ARG A 526 11.17 -25.31 6.60
N LEU A 527 12.02 -25.02 5.64
CA LEU A 527 13.42 -25.43 5.66
C LEU A 527 14.18 -24.81 6.83
N THR A 528 13.91 -23.53 7.14
CA THR A 528 14.48 -22.85 8.32
C THR A 528 14.07 -23.50 9.64
N ALA A 529 12.85 -24.00 9.71
CA ALA A 529 12.33 -24.66 10.91
C ALA A 529 12.90 -26.07 11.11
N GLU A 530 13.28 -26.78 10.03
CA GLU A 530 13.79 -28.16 10.08
C GLU A 530 15.32 -28.25 10.09
N LEU A 531 16.03 -27.19 9.70
CA LEU A 531 17.51 -27.15 9.70
C LEU A 531 18.03 -26.46 10.96
N ASP A 532 19.10 -27.00 11.57
CA ASP A 532 19.76 -26.40 12.74
C ASP A 532 20.28 -24.99 12.43
N LYS A 533 20.26 -24.12 13.45
CA LYS A 533 20.61 -22.67 13.37
C LYS A 533 22.01 -22.35 12.84
N ASP A 534 22.91 -23.33 12.80
CA ASP A 534 24.29 -23.15 12.34
C ASP A 534 24.49 -23.34 10.83
N ARG A 535 23.45 -23.72 10.08
CA ARG A 535 23.54 -23.86 8.63
C ARG A 535 22.94 -22.65 7.93
N THR A 536 23.74 -21.95 7.13
CA THR A 536 23.37 -20.73 6.40
C THR A 536 22.35 -21.03 5.30
N ILE A 537 21.06 -20.92 5.62
CA ILE A 537 19.94 -21.01 4.65
C ILE A 537 20.02 -19.87 3.63
N GLY A 538 20.74 -18.79 3.94
CA GLY A 538 20.98 -17.67 3.04
C GLY A 538 21.66 -18.04 1.72
N ASP A 539 22.43 -19.13 1.70
CA ASP A 539 23.12 -19.62 0.51
C ASP A 539 22.26 -20.53 -0.39
N LEU A 540 21.02 -20.89 0.04
CA LEU A 540 20.08 -21.67 -0.75
C LEU A 540 19.35 -20.79 -1.78
N THR A 541 19.35 -21.23 -3.03
CA THR A 541 18.54 -20.56 -4.07
C THR A 541 17.11 -21.09 -4.04
N ILE A 542 16.18 -20.30 -3.51
CA ILE A 542 14.74 -20.64 -3.46
C ILE A 542 13.93 -19.46 -4.01
N GLY A 543 13.17 -19.69 -5.08
CA GLY A 543 12.38 -18.63 -5.71
C GLY A 543 11.45 -19.12 -6.80
N THR A 544 10.78 -18.18 -7.46
CA THR A 544 10.14 -18.47 -8.74
C THR A 544 11.19 -18.50 -9.84
N PHE A 545 10.87 -19.16 -10.95
CA PHE A 545 11.79 -19.26 -12.09
C PHE A 545 12.32 -17.86 -12.50
N HIS A 546 11.43 -16.92 -12.72
CA HIS A 546 11.78 -15.54 -13.08
C HIS A 546 12.63 -14.82 -12.01
N SER A 547 12.34 -15.01 -10.73
CA SER A 547 13.10 -14.35 -9.66
C SER A 547 14.54 -14.88 -9.58
N ILE A 548 14.73 -16.17 -9.83
CA ILE A 548 16.05 -16.80 -9.87
C ILE A 548 16.82 -16.30 -11.10
N CYS A 549 16.19 -16.28 -12.28
CA CYS A 549 16.80 -15.75 -13.51
C CYS A 549 17.22 -14.28 -13.35
N LEU A 550 16.38 -13.45 -12.72
CA LEU A 550 16.70 -12.06 -12.43
C LEU A 550 17.92 -11.92 -11.49
N SER A 551 18.00 -12.75 -10.45
CA SER A 551 19.15 -12.77 -9.53
C SER A 551 20.44 -13.15 -10.27
N LEU A 552 20.40 -14.17 -11.09
CA LEU A 552 21.55 -14.61 -11.91
C LEU A 552 22.02 -13.52 -12.89
N LEU A 553 21.09 -12.78 -13.49
CA LEU A 553 21.43 -11.66 -14.38
C LEU A 553 22.07 -10.50 -13.60
N ARG A 554 21.58 -10.19 -12.40
CA ARG A 554 22.15 -9.15 -11.52
C ARG A 554 23.55 -9.48 -11.03
N GLU A 555 23.83 -10.74 -10.75
CA GLU A 555 25.19 -11.22 -10.38
C GLU A 555 26.22 -10.96 -11.49
N THR A 556 25.81 -10.76 -12.75
CA THR A 556 26.72 -10.38 -13.85
C THR A 556 27.18 -8.93 -13.83
N GLY A 557 26.79 -8.13 -12.82
CA GLY A 557 27.21 -6.74 -12.62
C GLY A 557 26.52 -5.72 -13.54
N LYS A 558 25.52 -6.12 -14.34
CA LYS A 558 24.71 -5.20 -15.15
C LYS A 558 23.47 -4.76 -14.40
N ALA A 559 23.16 -3.48 -14.45
CA ALA A 559 21.85 -2.99 -14.06
C ALA A 559 20.79 -3.63 -14.97
N VAL A 560 19.81 -4.32 -14.39
CA VAL A 560 18.72 -4.96 -15.14
C VAL A 560 17.44 -4.27 -14.77
N THR A 561 16.88 -3.51 -15.72
CA THR A 561 15.55 -2.91 -15.60
C THR A 561 14.53 -3.85 -16.23
N LEU A 562 13.58 -4.31 -15.42
CA LEU A 562 12.52 -5.20 -15.86
C LEU A 562 11.26 -4.41 -16.11
N LEU A 563 10.65 -4.57 -17.29
CA LEU A 563 9.37 -3.96 -17.62
C LEU A 563 8.25 -4.60 -16.79
N SER A 564 7.38 -3.77 -16.24
CA SER A 564 6.06 -4.20 -15.78
C SER A 564 5.18 -4.60 -16.98
N GLN A 565 4.03 -5.23 -16.72
CA GLN A 565 3.08 -5.53 -17.79
C GLN A 565 2.54 -4.24 -18.45
N GLU A 566 2.41 -3.17 -17.68
CA GLU A 566 1.95 -1.86 -18.15
C GLU A 566 3.01 -1.18 -19.01
N ASP A 567 4.27 -1.18 -18.56
CA ASP A 567 5.39 -0.64 -19.34
C ASP A 567 5.60 -1.40 -20.66
N ALA A 568 5.46 -2.71 -20.65
CA ALA A 568 5.51 -3.53 -21.87
C ALA A 568 4.40 -3.13 -22.86
N GLN A 569 3.19 -2.83 -22.37
CA GLN A 569 2.10 -2.32 -23.21
C GLN A 569 2.37 -0.90 -23.71
N ALA A 570 3.00 -0.05 -22.89
CA ALA A 570 3.38 1.31 -23.29
C ALA A 570 4.42 1.28 -24.42
N VAL A 571 5.46 0.45 -24.31
CA VAL A 571 6.44 0.22 -25.38
C VAL A 571 5.76 -0.32 -26.66
N ALA A 572 4.82 -1.26 -26.52
CA ALA A 572 4.06 -1.77 -27.65
C ALA A 572 3.18 -0.69 -28.31
N ALA A 573 2.56 0.18 -27.51
CA ALA A 573 1.76 1.31 -28.02
C ALA A 573 2.61 2.31 -28.81
N ASP A 574 3.82 2.58 -28.34
CA ASP A 574 4.77 3.48 -29.03
C ASP A 574 5.17 2.90 -30.40
N VAL A 575 5.53 1.62 -30.44
CA VAL A 575 5.85 0.92 -31.69
C VAL A 575 4.68 0.92 -32.67
N LEU A 576 3.48 0.66 -32.20
CA LEU A 576 2.27 0.64 -33.05
C LEU A 576 1.90 2.03 -33.57
N ARG A 577 2.10 3.07 -32.76
CA ARG A 577 1.89 4.47 -33.15
C ARG A 577 2.84 4.89 -34.26
N GLN A 578 4.14 4.55 -34.13
CA GLN A 578 5.16 4.82 -35.16
C GLN A 578 4.86 4.08 -36.48
N ALA A 579 4.23 2.92 -36.41
CA ALA A 579 3.86 2.11 -37.55
C ALA A 579 2.43 2.43 -38.08
N GLU A 580 1.74 3.43 -37.52
CA GLU A 580 0.34 3.78 -37.81
C GLU A 580 -0.63 2.57 -37.78
N ALA A 581 -0.34 1.58 -36.93
CA ALA A 581 -1.04 0.31 -36.91
C ALA A 581 -2.21 0.33 -35.92
N LYS A 582 -3.38 -0.16 -36.36
CA LYS A 582 -4.59 -0.27 -35.53
C LYS A 582 -4.65 -1.64 -34.81
N LEU A 583 -3.63 -1.96 -34.02
CA LEU A 583 -3.58 -3.18 -33.23
C LEU A 583 -3.58 -2.81 -31.74
N PRO A 584 -4.35 -3.50 -30.86
CA PRO A 584 -4.26 -3.29 -29.42
C PRO A 584 -2.85 -3.64 -28.89
N PRO A 585 -2.21 -2.79 -28.06
CA PRO A 585 -0.86 -3.03 -27.54
C PRO A 585 -0.72 -4.37 -26.83
N ALA A 586 -1.71 -4.79 -26.05
CA ALA A 586 -1.73 -6.08 -25.37
C ALA A 586 -1.62 -7.28 -26.36
N LYS A 587 -2.17 -7.17 -27.57
CA LYS A 587 -2.04 -8.21 -28.60
C LYS A 587 -0.62 -8.27 -29.16
N LEU A 588 0.06 -7.14 -29.32
CA LEU A 588 1.46 -7.12 -29.71
C LEU A 588 2.34 -7.75 -28.65
N VAL A 589 2.19 -7.36 -27.37
CA VAL A 589 2.93 -7.98 -26.24
C VAL A 589 2.72 -9.50 -26.20
N GLN A 590 1.47 -9.97 -26.37
CA GLN A 590 1.17 -11.39 -26.43
C GLN A 590 1.83 -12.09 -27.63
N ALA A 591 1.86 -11.47 -28.80
CA ALA A 591 2.51 -12.00 -29.99
C ALA A 591 4.02 -12.09 -29.81
N VAL A 592 4.65 -11.07 -29.22
CA VAL A 592 6.08 -11.05 -28.87
C VAL A 592 6.40 -12.16 -27.89
N SER A 593 5.60 -12.35 -26.84
CA SER A 593 5.77 -13.44 -25.87
C SER A 593 5.70 -14.80 -26.56
N ARG A 594 4.72 -15.02 -27.42
CA ARG A 594 4.63 -16.26 -28.21
C ARG A 594 5.88 -16.48 -29.07
N GLN A 595 6.32 -15.45 -29.81
CA GLN A 595 7.51 -15.52 -30.67
C GLN A 595 8.78 -15.84 -29.84
N LYS A 596 8.95 -15.18 -28.68
CA LYS A 596 10.07 -15.42 -27.78
C LYS A 596 10.09 -16.85 -27.23
N ASN A 597 8.92 -17.45 -27.03
CA ASN A 597 8.74 -18.82 -26.55
C ASN A 597 8.70 -19.87 -27.69
N GLY A 598 9.07 -19.51 -28.93
CA GLY A 598 9.13 -20.42 -30.07
C GLY A 598 7.76 -20.86 -30.62
N LEU A 599 6.70 -20.15 -30.23
CA LEU A 599 5.33 -20.40 -30.72
C LEU A 599 5.04 -19.52 -31.94
N PRO A 600 4.17 -19.94 -32.87
CA PRO A 600 3.83 -19.14 -34.03
C PRO A 600 3.15 -17.82 -33.63
N VAL A 601 3.55 -16.73 -34.30
CA VAL A 601 2.90 -15.42 -34.18
C VAL A 601 1.48 -15.54 -34.75
N PRO A 602 0.45 -14.95 -34.10
CA PRO A 602 -0.92 -14.97 -34.62
C PRO A 602 -1.00 -14.31 -35.99
N GLU A 603 -1.78 -14.88 -36.92
CA GLU A 603 -1.92 -14.41 -38.33
C GLU A 603 -2.35 -12.94 -38.45
N ASN A 604 -3.06 -12.43 -37.43
CA ASN A 604 -3.54 -11.05 -37.37
C ASN A 604 -2.52 -10.05 -36.83
N VAL A 605 -1.26 -10.48 -36.54
CA VAL A 605 -0.17 -9.62 -36.07
C VAL A 605 0.99 -9.71 -37.05
N ASN A 606 1.43 -8.58 -37.60
CA ASN A 606 2.60 -8.52 -38.44
C ASN A 606 3.87 -8.81 -37.61
N ALA A 607 4.65 -9.80 -38.03
CA ALA A 607 5.91 -10.18 -37.36
C ALA A 607 6.91 -9.02 -37.26
N ALA A 608 6.91 -8.08 -38.20
CA ALA A 608 7.76 -6.88 -38.16
C ALA A 608 7.50 -6.02 -36.92
N PHE A 609 6.27 -5.98 -36.40
CA PHE A 609 5.97 -5.24 -35.15
C PHE A 609 6.61 -5.89 -33.93
N CYS A 610 6.70 -7.22 -33.91
CA CYS A 610 7.40 -7.94 -32.84
C CYS A 610 8.91 -7.64 -32.86
N GLU A 611 9.52 -7.57 -34.04
CA GLU A 611 10.92 -7.19 -34.20
C GLU A 611 11.17 -5.75 -33.76
N SER A 612 10.30 -4.82 -34.14
CA SER A 612 10.35 -3.41 -33.72
C SER A 612 10.21 -3.26 -32.21
N TYR A 613 9.32 -4.03 -31.55
CA TYR A 613 9.20 -4.06 -30.11
C TYR A 613 10.48 -4.52 -29.42
N VAL A 614 11.09 -5.62 -29.91
CA VAL A 614 12.35 -6.13 -29.37
C VAL A 614 13.50 -5.14 -29.58
N ALA A 615 13.55 -4.46 -30.72
CA ALA A 615 14.52 -3.40 -31.00
C ALA A 615 14.35 -2.23 -30.02
N ARG A 616 13.11 -1.79 -29.80
CA ARG A 616 12.79 -0.71 -28.87
C ARG A 616 13.16 -1.04 -27.43
N CYS A 617 12.91 -2.25 -26.95
CA CYS A 617 13.36 -2.70 -25.64
C CYS A 617 14.89 -2.67 -25.50
N ARG A 618 15.63 -3.01 -26.57
CA ARG A 618 17.10 -2.91 -26.58
C ARG A 618 17.61 -1.48 -26.52
N GLU A 619 16.98 -0.55 -27.26
CA GLU A 619 17.31 0.87 -27.22
C GLU A 619 17.13 1.47 -25.82
N LEU A 620 16.07 1.04 -25.12
CA LEU A 620 15.75 1.48 -23.76
C LEU A 620 16.55 0.74 -22.67
N ASP A 621 17.37 -0.25 -23.05
CA ASP A 621 18.10 -1.16 -22.14
C ASP A 621 17.21 -1.81 -21.08
N VAL A 622 16.01 -2.25 -21.51
CA VAL A 622 15.01 -2.90 -20.65
C VAL A 622 14.76 -4.34 -21.10
N LEU A 623 14.28 -5.16 -20.15
CA LEU A 623 13.90 -6.56 -20.39
C LEU A 623 12.43 -6.76 -20.03
N ASP A 624 11.73 -7.59 -20.80
CA ASP A 624 10.45 -8.14 -20.37
C ASP A 624 10.62 -9.50 -19.66
N PHE A 625 9.55 -10.07 -19.15
CA PHE A 625 9.61 -11.33 -18.40
C PHE A 625 10.12 -12.52 -19.24
N ASP A 626 9.81 -12.56 -20.54
CA ASP A 626 10.27 -13.63 -21.44
C ASP A 626 11.79 -13.51 -21.75
N ASP A 627 12.37 -12.33 -21.62
CA ASP A 627 13.82 -12.13 -21.78
C ASP A 627 14.63 -12.65 -20.60
N LEU A 628 14.07 -12.75 -19.41
CA LEU A 628 14.78 -13.23 -18.22
C LEU A 628 15.28 -14.66 -18.40
N ASP A 629 14.42 -15.54 -18.87
CA ASP A 629 14.77 -16.94 -19.13
C ASP A 629 15.82 -17.05 -20.26
N ARG A 630 15.54 -16.46 -21.41
CA ARG A 630 16.43 -16.52 -22.57
C ARG A 630 17.84 -15.99 -22.29
N LYS A 631 17.96 -14.86 -21.58
CA LYS A 631 19.27 -14.26 -21.29
C LYS A 631 20.03 -14.98 -20.19
N SER A 632 19.36 -15.62 -19.24
CA SER A 632 20.00 -16.44 -18.22
C SER A 632 20.58 -17.73 -18.82
N VAL A 633 19.89 -18.36 -19.75
CA VAL A 633 20.34 -19.60 -20.44
C VAL A 633 21.51 -19.33 -21.41
N VAL A 634 21.44 -18.24 -22.19
CA VAL A 634 22.52 -17.90 -23.18
C VAL A 634 23.86 -17.62 -22.51
N LYS A 635 23.92 -17.30 -21.23
CA LYS A 635 25.17 -17.07 -20.49
C LYS A 635 25.75 -18.31 -19.84
N GLY A 636 25.18 -19.49 -20.08
CA GLY A 636 25.81 -20.79 -19.77
C GLY A 636 25.94 -21.08 -18.26
N LYS A 637 24.94 -20.65 -17.46
CA LYS A 637 24.86 -21.05 -16.05
C LYS A 637 23.53 -21.72 -15.74
#